data_8430f7818e57ca5449db5ba396a26d21
#
_entry.id   8430f7818e57ca5449db5ba396a26d21
#
_cell.length_a   1.000
_cell.length_b   1.000
_cell.length_c   1.000
_cell.angle_alpha   90.00
_cell.angle_beta   90.00
_cell.angle_gamma   90.00
#
_symmetry.space_group_name_H-M   'P 1'
#
loop_
_entity.id
_entity.type
_entity.pdbx_description
1 polymer ?
#
loop_
_entity_poly.entity_id
_entity_poly.type
_entity_poly.pdbx_seq_one_letter_code
_entity_poly.pdbx_strand_id
1 'polypeptide(L)'
;MKNVSSLNTDEHVVTVLQKITIHLSPEYKWHGTDIDTELHSGAIFRGFENREDNEEYVGYVLICDVSKDGDEPDMYDVSDENVFSVEQKLRDELSNQVQLIETYTPTLGTLTDGTTRLMSSFAKIIDADREALMTSVRIGVPGQKFICVMCYPSAGFEKFEKSVQSAIESISIA
;
A
#
# COMPACT_ATOMS: atom_id res chain seq x y z
N MET A 1 -17.41 4.91 14.06
CA MET A 1 -16.61 5.82 13.26
C MET A 1 -17.22 6.01 11.89
N LYS A 2 -17.08 7.19 11.34
CA LYS A 2 -17.61 7.48 10.01
C LYS A 2 -16.67 6.95 8.92
N ASN A 3 -17.21 6.82 7.74
CA ASN A 3 -16.44 6.45 6.56
C ASN A 3 -15.18 7.33 6.42
N VAL A 4 -14.00 6.72 6.38
CA VAL A 4 -12.71 7.42 6.28
C VAL A 4 -12.19 7.47 4.85
N SER A 5 -12.90 6.88 3.91
CA SER A 5 -12.52 6.83 2.50
C SER A 5 -13.63 7.36 1.61
N SER A 6 -13.23 7.86 0.45
CA SER A 6 -14.15 8.18 -0.64
C SER A 6 -13.58 7.66 -1.96
N LEU A 7 -14.43 7.07 -2.78
CA LEU A 7 -14.08 6.57 -4.10
C LEU A 7 -14.85 7.36 -5.16
N ASN A 8 -14.09 8.04 -6.02
CA ASN A 8 -14.66 8.62 -7.23
C ASN A 8 -14.65 7.57 -8.34
N THR A 9 -15.82 7.01 -8.65
CA THR A 9 -15.92 5.90 -9.60
C THR A 9 -15.61 6.29 -11.04
N ASP A 10 -15.80 7.54 -11.41
CA ASP A 10 -15.53 8.03 -12.78
C ASP A 10 -14.03 8.16 -13.05
N GLU A 11 -13.28 8.60 -12.05
CA GLU A 11 -11.83 8.82 -12.15
C GLU A 11 -10.99 7.76 -11.45
N HIS A 12 -11.64 6.84 -10.73
CA HIS A 12 -10.97 5.86 -9.87
C HIS A 12 -9.98 6.49 -8.90
N VAL A 13 -10.37 7.63 -8.34
CA VAL A 13 -9.60 8.37 -7.35
C VAL A 13 -10.14 8.06 -5.97
N VAL A 14 -9.25 7.71 -5.07
CA VAL A 14 -9.60 7.42 -3.68
C VAL A 14 -8.90 8.43 -2.77
N THR A 15 -9.64 9.00 -1.85
CA THR A 15 -9.08 9.83 -0.77
C THR A 15 -9.39 9.14 0.56
N VAL A 16 -8.35 8.84 1.32
CA VAL A 16 -8.45 8.16 2.61
C VAL A 16 -8.07 9.13 3.72
N LEU A 17 -8.89 9.17 4.80
CA LEU A 17 -8.68 10.03 5.95
C LEU A 17 -8.63 11.52 5.58
N GLN A 18 -9.20 11.89 4.45
CA GLN A 18 -9.14 13.26 3.90
C GLN A 18 -7.70 13.79 3.69
N LYS A 19 -6.72 12.88 3.58
CA LYS A 19 -5.31 13.23 3.51
C LYS A 19 -4.55 12.59 2.36
N ILE A 20 -4.81 11.32 2.09
CA ILE A 20 -4.06 10.58 1.07
C ILE A 20 -4.97 10.33 -0.12
N THR A 21 -4.57 10.83 -1.26
CA THR A 21 -5.26 10.61 -2.53
C THR A 21 -4.42 9.69 -3.40
N ILE A 22 -5.04 8.68 -3.94
CA ILE A 22 -4.40 7.68 -4.80
C ILE A 22 -5.32 7.36 -5.97
N HIS A 23 -4.72 7.13 -7.14
CA HIS A 23 -5.45 6.73 -8.33
C HIS A 23 -5.41 5.22 -8.48
N LEU A 24 -6.58 4.60 -8.58
CA LEU A 24 -6.73 3.17 -8.81
C LEU A 24 -6.92 2.90 -10.30
N SER A 25 -6.49 1.73 -10.76
CA SER A 25 -6.65 1.38 -12.18
C SER A 25 -8.13 1.35 -12.59
N PRO A 26 -8.51 2.04 -13.69
CA PRO A 26 -9.87 2.01 -14.20
C PRO A 26 -10.26 0.68 -14.85
N GLU A 27 -9.32 -0.22 -15.05
CA GLU A 27 -9.57 -1.54 -15.64
C GLU A 27 -10.30 -2.50 -14.70
N TYR A 28 -10.32 -2.19 -13.40
CA TYR A 28 -10.89 -3.05 -12.37
C TYR A 28 -12.04 -2.39 -11.65
N LYS A 29 -12.91 -3.22 -11.11
CA LYS A 29 -13.96 -2.77 -10.20
C LYS A 29 -13.42 -2.85 -8.78
N TRP A 30 -13.56 -1.77 -8.03
CA TRP A 30 -13.00 -1.65 -6.69
C TRP A 30 -14.11 -1.60 -5.63
N HIS A 31 -13.91 -2.36 -4.56
CA HIS A 31 -14.78 -2.35 -3.39
C HIS A 31 -13.99 -1.93 -2.17
N GLY A 32 -14.38 -0.83 -1.56
CA GLY A 32 -13.72 -0.29 -0.38
C GLY A 32 -14.36 -0.76 0.91
N THR A 33 -13.53 -1.05 1.91
CA THR A 33 -13.94 -1.37 3.28
C THR A 33 -13.10 -0.55 4.24
N ASP A 34 -13.74 0.14 5.19
CA ASP A 34 -13.03 0.90 6.20
C ASP A 34 -12.32 -0.01 7.19
N ILE A 35 -11.12 0.41 7.60
CA ILE A 35 -10.34 -0.21 8.67
C ILE A 35 -10.36 0.75 9.84
N ASP A 36 -10.82 0.26 11.00
CA ASP A 36 -10.90 1.07 12.22
C ASP A 36 -10.57 0.18 13.41
N THR A 37 -9.29 0.11 13.73
CA THR A 37 -8.75 -0.62 14.88
C THR A 37 -8.09 0.36 15.84
N GLU A 38 -7.68 -0.12 17.01
CA GLU A 38 -6.99 0.71 17.99
C GLU A 38 -5.72 1.36 17.44
N LEU A 39 -4.95 0.62 16.62
CA LEU A 39 -3.65 1.07 16.12
C LEU A 39 -3.68 1.56 14.67
N HIS A 40 -4.66 1.11 13.89
CA HIS A 40 -4.72 1.40 12.45
C HIS A 40 -6.09 1.94 12.07
N SER A 41 -6.11 2.99 11.26
CA SER A 41 -7.33 3.51 10.65
C SER A 41 -7.09 3.86 9.18
N GLY A 42 -8.04 3.50 8.34
CA GLY A 42 -7.92 3.71 6.90
C GLY A 42 -8.94 2.90 6.13
N ALA A 43 -8.49 2.34 5.01
CA ALA A 43 -9.35 1.53 4.15
C ALA A 43 -8.55 0.51 3.35
N ILE A 44 -9.23 -0.56 2.99
CA ILE A 44 -8.75 -1.53 2.00
C ILE A 44 -9.71 -1.53 0.80
N PHE A 45 -9.14 -1.49 -0.39
CA PHE A 45 -9.87 -1.55 -1.66
C PHE A 45 -9.48 -2.84 -2.37
N ARG A 46 -10.47 -3.72 -2.57
CA ARG A 46 -10.26 -4.96 -3.31
C ARG A 46 -10.69 -4.77 -4.75
N GLY A 47 -9.82 -5.17 -5.67
CA GLY A 47 -10.03 -5.07 -7.09
C GLY A 47 -10.52 -6.37 -7.70
N PHE A 48 -11.45 -6.26 -8.65
CA PHE A 48 -12.06 -7.38 -9.35
C PHE A 48 -12.06 -7.12 -10.86
N GLU A 49 -11.83 -8.17 -11.61
CA GLU A 49 -11.98 -8.18 -13.06
C GLU A 49 -13.30 -8.86 -13.43
N ASN A 50 -14.06 -8.23 -14.33
CA ASN A 50 -15.27 -8.83 -14.85
C ASN A 50 -14.93 -9.87 -15.92
N ARG A 51 -15.37 -11.12 -15.74
CA ARG A 51 -15.25 -12.19 -16.73
C ARG A 51 -16.58 -12.94 -16.83
N GLU A 52 -17.18 -12.93 -18.01
CA GLU A 52 -18.34 -13.76 -18.36
C GLU A 52 -19.34 -14.00 -17.20
N ASP A 53 -19.94 -12.94 -16.67
CA ASP A 53 -20.89 -12.96 -15.56
C ASP A 53 -20.27 -13.26 -14.16
N ASN A 54 -18.94 -13.38 -14.06
CA ASN A 54 -18.23 -13.55 -12.79
C ASN A 54 -17.27 -12.41 -12.54
N GLU A 55 -17.12 -12.06 -11.27
CA GLU A 55 -16.05 -11.18 -10.81
C GLU A 55 -14.90 -12.05 -10.28
N GLU A 56 -13.69 -11.80 -10.76
CA GLU A 56 -12.49 -12.47 -10.28
C GLU A 56 -11.62 -11.50 -9.50
N TYR A 57 -11.27 -11.88 -8.27
CA TYR A 57 -10.38 -11.11 -7.43
C TYR A 57 -8.99 -10.98 -8.07
N VAL A 58 -8.47 -9.77 -8.17
CA VAL A 58 -7.17 -9.51 -8.79
C VAL A 58 -6.15 -8.89 -7.85
N GLY A 59 -6.56 -8.38 -6.70
CA GLY A 59 -5.63 -7.81 -5.74
C GLY A 59 -6.25 -6.72 -4.90
N TYR A 60 -5.42 -6.05 -4.08
CA TYR A 60 -5.92 -5.01 -3.20
C TYR A 60 -4.94 -3.84 -3.04
N VAL A 61 -5.50 -2.72 -2.62
CA VAL A 61 -4.75 -1.55 -2.15
C VAL A 61 -5.25 -1.24 -0.73
N LEU A 62 -4.32 -1.18 0.21
CA LEU A 62 -4.59 -0.84 1.60
C LEU A 62 -3.90 0.47 1.93
N ILE A 63 -4.60 1.39 2.59
CA ILE A 63 -4.03 2.65 3.04
C ILE A 63 -4.45 2.86 4.48
N CYS A 64 -3.48 3.00 5.38
CA CYS A 64 -3.74 3.20 6.80
C CYS A 64 -2.87 4.28 7.42
N ASP A 65 -3.48 5.03 8.34
CA ASP A 65 -2.73 5.78 9.36
C ASP A 65 -2.29 4.78 10.43
N VAL A 66 -0.99 4.67 10.63
CA VAL A 66 -0.35 3.78 11.60
C VAL A 66 0.40 4.56 12.67
N SER A 67 0.05 5.84 12.86
CA SER A 67 0.77 6.74 13.77
C SER A 67 0.75 6.26 15.22
N LYS A 68 -0.28 5.50 15.62
CA LYS A 68 -0.41 4.94 16.98
C LYS A 68 0.30 3.60 17.17
N ASP A 69 0.79 3.01 16.08
CA ASP A 69 1.48 1.72 16.13
C ASP A 69 2.96 1.93 16.39
N GLY A 70 3.41 1.62 17.59
CA GLY A 70 4.81 1.77 18.00
C GLY A 70 5.77 0.82 17.28
N ASP A 71 5.26 -0.25 16.67
CA ASP A 71 6.07 -1.20 15.89
C ASP A 71 6.33 -0.71 14.46
N GLU A 72 5.57 0.27 14.00
CA GLU A 72 5.82 0.89 12.71
C GLU A 72 6.92 1.96 12.81
N PRO A 73 7.94 1.91 11.92
CA PRO A 73 9.04 2.86 12.01
C PRO A 73 8.62 4.27 11.64
N ASP A 74 9.23 5.25 12.32
CA ASP A 74 9.15 6.65 11.91
C ASP A 74 10.13 6.86 10.75
N MET A 75 9.65 7.35 9.62
CA MET A 75 10.48 7.54 8.43
C MET A 75 11.57 8.59 8.63
N TYR A 76 11.45 9.47 9.61
CA TYR A 76 12.50 10.44 9.95
C TYR A 76 13.68 9.77 10.67
N ASP A 77 13.49 8.57 11.22
CA ASP A 77 14.56 7.77 11.85
C ASP A 77 15.20 6.76 10.88
N VAL A 78 14.71 6.67 9.65
CA VAL A 78 15.23 5.78 8.63
C VAL A 78 16.19 6.54 7.71
N SER A 79 17.38 5.97 7.50
CA SER A 79 18.44 6.55 6.67
C SER A 79 19.08 5.45 5.81
N ASP A 80 19.96 5.84 4.90
CA ASP A 80 20.74 4.88 4.11
C ASP A 80 21.59 3.96 4.99
N GLU A 81 21.96 4.40 6.20
CA GLU A 81 22.76 3.61 7.13
C GLU A 81 21.97 2.50 7.83
N ASN A 82 20.69 2.70 8.10
CA ASN A 82 19.87 1.75 8.88
C ASN A 82 18.72 1.11 8.09
N VAL A 83 18.49 1.52 6.84
CA VAL A 83 17.32 1.06 6.05
C VAL A 83 17.26 -0.46 5.96
N PHE A 84 18.39 -1.13 5.81
CA PHE A 84 18.42 -2.60 5.70
C PHE A 84 18.01 -3.29 7.00
N SER A 85 18.44 -2.78 8.15
CA SER A 85 18.04 -3.35 9.43
C SER A 85 16.57 -3.06 9.76
N VAL A 86 16.06 -1.89 9.41
CA VAL A 86 14.65 -1.58 9.53
C VAL A 86 13.81 -2.51 8.65
N GLU A 87 14.20 -2.66 7.40
CA GLU A 87 13.50 -3.53 6.45
C GLU A 87 13.54 -5.00 6.91
N GLN A 88 14.66 -5.48 7.42
CA GLN A 88 14.78 -6.85 7.91
C GLN A 88 13.80 -7.13 9.04
N LYS A 89 13.65 -6.20 9.97
CA LYS A 89 12.69 -6.31 11.07
C LYS A 89 11.25 -6.39 10.54
N LEU A 90 10.91 -5.55 9.56
CA LEU A 90 9.58 -5.54 8.95
C LEU A 90 9.29 -6.84 8.19
N ARG A 91 10.28 -7.38 7.50
CA ARG A 91 10.17 -8.68 6.82
C ARG A 91 9.98 -9.83 7.79
N ASP A 92 10.68 -9.82 8.91
CA ASP A 92 10.54 -10.84 9.94
C ASP A 92 9.11 -10.83 10.51
N GLU A 93 8.55 -9.67 10.75
CA GLU A 93 7.17 -9.52 11.19
C GLU A 93 6.17 -9.97 10.11
N LEU A 94 6.40 -9.58 8.87
CA LEU A 94 5.54 -9.97 7.74
C LEU A 94 5.55 -11.48 7.52
N SER A 95 6.70 -12.14 7.69
CA SER A 95 6.84 -13.60 7.52
C SER A 95 5.99 -14.41 8.51
N ASN A 96 5.56 -13.79 9.60
CA ASN A 96 4.62 -14.40 10.55
C ASN A 96 3.17 -14.34 10.08
N GLN A 97 2.86 -13.53 9.09
CA GLN A 97 1.50 -13.31 8.59
C GLN A 97 1.27 -13.90 7.20
N VAL A 98 2.29 -13.86 6.34
CA VAL A 98 2.22 -14.32 4.95
C VAL A 98 3.45 -15.16 4.62
N GLN A 99 3.31 -16.02 3.61
CA GLN A 99 4.46 -16.77 3.10
C GLN A 99 5.26 -15.89 2.14
N LEU A 100 6.48 -15.51 2.56
CA LEU A 100 7.41 -14.78 1.71
C LEU A 100 8.16 -15.76 0.80
N ILE A 101 8.22 -15.45 -0.50
CA ILE A 101 8.98 -16.23 -1.49
C ILE A 101 10.29 -15.53 -1.81
N GLU A 102 10.23 -14.21 -2.05
CA GLU A 102 11.38 -13.42 -2.46
C GLU A 102 11.21 -11.99 -1.94
N THR A 103 12.31 -11.34 -1.60
CA THR A 103 12.32 -9.95 -1.16
C THR A 103 13.33 -9.16 -1.99
N TYR A 104 13.09 -7.85 -2.09
CA TYR A 104 13.90 -6.94 -2.90
C TYR A 104 14.45 -5.82 -2.04
N THR A 105 15.48 -5.14 -2.52
CA THR A 105 16.11 -4.02 -1.83
C THR A 105 15.12 -2.87 -1.64
N PRO A 106 14.95 -2.33 -0.41
CA PRO A 106 14.10 -1.17 -0.17
C PRO A 106 14.70 0.10 -0.78
N THR A 107 13.83 1.05 -1.12
CA THR A 107 14.22 2.35 -1.67
C THR A 107 13.70 3.47 -0.79
N LEU A 108 14.58 4.41 -0.44
CA LEU A 108 14.21 5.63 0.28
C LEU A 108 14.02 6.79 -0.69
N GLY A 109 13.10 7.69 -0.37
CA GLY A 109 12.85 8.89 -1.17
C GLY A 109 12.22 10.00 -0.33
N THR A 110 12.20 11.17 -0.93
CA THR A 110 11.53 12.36 -0.38
C THR A 110 10.67 12.96 -1.47
N LEU A 111 9.43 13.32 -1.14
CA LEU A 111 8.56 13.99 -2.10
C LEU A 111 9.03 15.42 -2.39
N THR A 112 8.46 16.01 -3.43
CA THR A 112 8.81 17.35 -3.89
C THR A 112 8.56 18.47 -2.87
N ASP A 113 7.72 18.20 -1.85
CA ASP A 113 7.51 19.12 -0.73
C ASP A 113 8.74 19.24 0.19
N GLY A 114 9.74 18.36 0.03
CA GLY A 114 10.97 18.35 0.83
C GLY A 114 10.81 17.81 2.24
N THR A 115 9.60 17.45 2.66
CA THR A 115 9.30 17.00 4.04
C THR A 115 8.72 15.61 4.11
N THR A 116 7.93 15.18 3.15
CA THR A 116 7.34 13.84 3.13
C THR A 116 8.37 12.81 2.72
N ARG A 117 8.63 11.85 3.61
CA ARG A 117 9.62 10.78 3.38
C ARG A 117 8.91 9.47 3.05
N LEU A 118 9.51 8.72 2.14
CA LEU A 118 8.97 7.46 1.66
C LEU A 118 10.01 6.35 1.78
N MET A 119 9.54 5.15 2.15
CA MET A 119 10.31 3.93 1.98
C MET A 119 9.44 2.93 1.22
N SER A 120 9.91 2.52 0.05
CA SER A 120 9.23 1.54 -0.79
C SER A 120 9.94 0.21 -0.69
N SER A 121 9.19 -0.87 -0.49
CA SER A 121 9.72 -2.23 -0.50
C SER A 121 8.82 -3.16 -1.29
N PHE A 122 9.43 -4.18 -1.87
CA PHE A 122 8.75 -5.16 -2.71
C PHE A 122 9.02 -6.56 -2.17
N ALA A 123 8.02 -7.41 -2.22
CA ALA A 123 8.14 -8.81 -1.88
C ALA A 123 7.25 -9.65 -2.77
N LYS A 124 7.70 -10.86 -3.09
CA LYS A 124 6.86 -11.88 -3.68
C LYS A 124 6.33 -12.76 -2.56
N ILE A 125 5.02 -12.94 -2.51
CA ILE A 125 4.32 -13.67 -1.45
C ILE A 125 3.33 -14.66 -2.03
N ILE A 126 2.76 -15.50 -1.17
CA ILE A 126 1.55 -16.27 -1.51
C ILE A 126 0.35 -15.52 -0.95
N ASP A 127 -0.57 -15.15 -1.82
CA ASP A 127 -1.86 -14.53 -1.48
C ASP A 127 -2.97 -15.29 -2.18
N ALA A 128 -3.98 -15.70 -1.42
CA ALA A 128 -5.11 -16.50 -1.94
C ALA A 128 -4.63 -17.73 -2.75
N ASP A 129 -3.67 -18.48 -2.20
CA ASP A 129 -3.07 -19.70 -2.77
C ASP A 129 -2.35 -19.48 -4.12
N ARG A 130 -1.96 -18.27 -4.45
CA ARG A 130 -1.19 -17.96 -5.67
C ARG A 130 -0.08 -16.96 -5.36
N GLU A 131 0.94 -16.95 -6.24
CA GLU A 131 2.00 -15.95 -6.15
C GLU A 131 1.46 -14.55 -6.42
N ALA A 132 1.84 -13.62 -5.56
CA ALA A 132 1.50 -12.21 -5.70
C ALA A 132 2.72 -11.34 -5.42
N LEU A 133 2.72 -10.14 -5.98
CA LEU A 133 3.70 -9.11 -5.67
C LEU A 133 3.06 -8.12 -4.69
N MET A 134 3.75 -7.89 -3.59
CA MET A 134 3.35 -6.93 -2.57
C MET A 134 4.30 -5.74 -2.62
N THR A 135 3.74 -4.57 -2.84
CA THR A 135 4.47 -3.30 -2.74
C THR A 135 4.01 -2.59 -1.48
N SER A 136 4.95 -2.30 -0.59
CA SER A 136 4.67 -1.55 0.63
C SER A 136 5.35 -0.19 0.55
N VAL A 137 4.60 0.87 0.71
CA VAL A 137 5.13 2.23 0.76
C VAL A 137 4.81 2.80 2.14
N ARG A 138 5.85 3.05 2.92
CA ARG A 138 5.73 3.72 4.19
C ARG A 138 5.97 5.20 4.00
N ILE A 139 5.08 6.01 4.58
CA ILE A 139 5.03 7.45 4.35
C ILE A 139 5.14 8.14 5.70
N GLY A 140 6.12 9.02 5.84
CA GLY A 140 6.32 9.83 7.03
C GLY A 140 6.13 11.31 6.75
N VAL A 141 5.26 11.95 7.51
CA VAL A 141 5.14 13.40 7.61
C VAL A 141 5.35 13.79 9.08
N PRO A 142 5.64 15.05 9.39
CA PRO A 142 5.84 15.44 10.79
C PRO A 142 4.68 15.01 11.69
N GLY A 143 4.97 14.16 12.67
CA GLY A 143 4.00 13.68 13.66
C GLY A 143 3.02 12.60 13.18
N GLN A 144 3.14 12.11 11.95
CA GLN A 144 2.24 11.10 11.40
C GLN A 144 2.97 10.05 10.57
N LYS A 145 2.43 8.83 10.61
CA LYS A 145 2.93 7.68 9.85
C LYS A 145 1.79 7.02 9.09
N PHE A 146 2.00 6.76 7.81
CA PHE A 146 1.03 6.06 6.97
C PHE A 146 1.69 4.88 6.27
N ILE A 147 0.90 3.90 5.93
CA ILE A 147 1.32 2.79 5.08
C ILE A 147 0.33 2.61 3.93
N CYS A 148 0.89 2.42 2.73
CA CYS A 148 0.13 2.01 1.56
C CYS A 148 0.68 0.67 1.09
N VAL A 149 -0.18 -0.34 1.01
CA VAL A 149 0.20 -1.68 0.54
C VAL A 149 -0.62 -2.00 -0.69
N MET A 150 0.06 -2.41 -1.75
CA MET A 150 -0.57 -2.87 -2.99
C MET A 150 -0.15 -4.31 -3.23
N CYS A 151 -1.13 -5.20 -3.41
CA CYS A 151 -0.90 -6.61 -3.66
C CYS A 151 -1.66 -7.03 -4.91
N TYR A 152 -0.98 -7.69 -5.83
CA TYR A 152 -1.54 -8.10 -7.11
C TYR A 152 -0.86 -9.39 -7.61
N PRO A 153 -1.54 -10.21 -8.45
CA PRO A 153 -0.97 -11.48 -8.90
C PRO A 153 0.32 -11.29 -9.70
N SER A 154 1.28 -12.19 -9.50
CA SER A 154 2.52 -12.21 -10.29
C SER A 154 2.26 -12.55 -11.75
N ALA A 155 1.31 -13.44 -12.02
CA ALA A 155 0.86 -13.72 -13.38
C ALA A 155 0.13 -12.49 -13.93
N GLY A 156 0.62 -11.92 -15.03
CA GLY A 156 0.08 -10.68 -15.59
C GLY A 156 0.69 -9.42 -14.99
N PHE A 157 1.87 -9.55 -14.38
CA PHE A 157 2.60 -8.44 -13.77
C PHE A 157 2.68 -7.19 -14.65
N GLU A 158 2.99 -7.35 -15.93
CA GLU A 158 3.11 -6.23 -16.87
C GLU A 158 1.84 -5.38 -16.95
N LYS A 159 0.68 -6.03 -16.83
CA LYS A 159 -0.62 -5.35 -16.83
C LYS A 159 -0.81 -4.48 -15.58
N PHE A 160 -0.32 -4.97 -14.45
CA PHE A 160 -0.44 -4.28 -13.16
C PHE A 160 0.68 -3.28 -12.89
N GLU A 161 1.87 -3.52 -13.44
CA GLU A 161 3.04 -2.68 -13.19
C GLU A 161 2.75 -1.20 -13.43
N LYS A 162 2.14 -0.88 -14.55
CA LYS A 162 1.75 0.50 -14.88
C LYS A 162 0.74 1.07 -13.91
N SER A 163 -0.23 0.24 -13.50
CA SER A 163 -1.26 0.67 -12.54
C SER A 163 -0.67 0.94 -11.16
N VAL A 164 0.22 0.07 -10.70
CA VAL A 164 0.90 0.23 -9.41
C VAL A 164 1.82 1.45 -9.45
N GLN A 165 2.60 1.61 -10.48
CA GLN A 165 3.48 2.77 -10.63
C GLN A 165 2.69 4.07 -10.68
N SER A 166 1.61 4.11 -11.44
CA SER A 166 0.71 5.26 -11.50
C SER A 166 0.11 5.58 -10.13
N ALA A 167 -0.30 4.54 -9.40
CA ALA A 167 -0.84 4.70 -8.05
C ALA A 167 0.21 5.30 -7.10
N ILE A 168 1.44 4.79 -7.12
CA ILE A 168 2.53 5.32 -6.28
C ILE A 168 2.81 6.79 -6.62
N GLU A 169 2.92 7.11 -7.91
CA GLU A 169 3.19 8.48 -8.36
C GLU A 169 2.05 9.46 -8.03
N SER A 170 0.84 8.95 -7.86
CA SER A 170 -0.34 9.76 -7.53
C SER A 170 -0.57 9.97 -6.04
N ILE A 171 0.22 9.35 -5.17
CA ILE A 171 0.10 9.55 -3.73
C ILE A 171 0.41 11.01 -3.39
N SER A 172 -0.55 11.68 -2.76
CA SER A 172 -0.38 13.03 -2.26
C SER A 172 -1.01 13.16 -0.89
N ILE A 173 -0.41 13.95 -0.03
CA ILE A 173 -0.88 14.16 1.35
C ILE A 173 -1.25 15.62 1.50
N ALA A 174 -2.52 15.82 1.85
CA ALA A 174 -3.05 17.17 2.07
C ALA A 174 -2.65 17.71 3.45
#